data_191679138c9e919ba3b16f8c7a3f966d
#
_entry.id   191679138c9e919ba3b16f8c7a3f966d
#
_cell.length_a   1.000
_cell.length_b   1.000
_cell.length_c   1.000
_cell.angle_alpha   90.00
_cell.angle_beta   90.00
_cell.angle_gamma   90.00
#
_symmetry.space_group_name_H-M   'P 1'
#
loop_
_entity.id
_entity.type
_entity.pdbx_description
1 polymer ?
#
loop_
_entity_poly.entity_id
_entity_poly.type
_entity_poly.pdbx_seq_one_letter_code
_entity_poly.pdbx_strand_id
1 'polypeptide(L)'
;RLKDREIPEGMRDVFKAQLEIAAEFSRPVVLHGAKCWGEVVKAVSPYVGRIPAFLFHGFSRSGGLVPDIVKMNGFISVGPAVLNDHAVNYRRLVRSFPSEIILIESDATADNASEAPSIEEIARKTAEIRGEDFASFKASIDANATRFYFTA
;
A
#
# COMPACT_ATOMS: atom_id res chain seq x y z
N ARG A 1 -2.93 -10.31 22.55
CA ARG A 1 -1.66 -10.64 21.88
C ARG A 1 -1.91 -11.84 20.98
N LEU A 2 -2.07 -11.62 19.67
CA LEU A 2 -2.00 -12.70 18.68
C LEU A 2 -0.52 -13.05 18.50
N LYS A 3 -0.01 -13.86 19.40
CA LYS A 3 1.23 -14.59 19.18
C LYS A 3 0.89 -15.73 18.22
N ASP A 4 1.68 -15.83 17.15
CA ASP A 4 1.82 -17.00 16.30
C ASP A 4 0.49 -17.57 15.75
N ARG A 5 -0.24 -16.79 14.94
CA ARG A 5 -1.16 -17.38 13.99
C ARG A 5 -0.29 -18.03 12.91
N GLU A 6 -0.21 -19.33 12.97
CA GLU A 6 0.29 -20.12 11.85
C GLU A 6 -0.49 -19.70 10.59
N ILE A 7 0.24 -19.43 9.51
CA ILE A 7 -0.38 -19.20 8.21
C ILE A 7 -1.09 -20.51 7.85
N PRO A 8 -2.41 -20.49 7.57
CA PRO A 8 -3.14 -21.73 7.24
C PRO A 8 -2.43 -22.53 6.16
N GLU A 9 -2.46 -23.83 6.30
CA GLU A 9 -1.93 -24.76 5.29
C GLU A 9 -2.55 -24.44 3.92
N GLY A 10 -1.72 -24.38 2.88
CA GLY A 10 -2.14 -24.03 1.51
C GLY A 10 -2.26 -22.53 1.22
N MET A 11 -2.35 -21.64 2.21
CA MET A 11 -2.44 -20.19 1.93
C MET A 11 -1.21 -19.68 1.17
N ARG A 12 -0.02 -20.16 1.48
CA ARG A 12 1.22 -19.79 0.78
C ARG A 12 1.20 -20.24 -0.66
N ASP A 13 0.65 -21.44 -0.93
CA ASP A 13 0.57 -21.99 -2.27
C ASP A 13 -0.43 -21.21 -3.14
N VAL A 14 -1.60 -20.87 -2.57
CA VAL A 14 -2.59 -20.02 -3.23
C VAL A 14 -2.00 -18.64 -3.53
N PHE A 15 -1.32 -18.02 -2.56
CA PHE A 15 -0.67 -16.72 -2.76
C PHE A 15 0.37 -16.76 -3.88
N LYS A 16 1.22 -17.80 -3.87
CA LYS A 16 2.21 -18.02 -4.93
C LYS A 16 1.55 -18.22 -6.30
N ALA A 17 0.49 -19.02 -6.38
CA ALA A 17 -0.23 -19.24 -7.63
C ALA A 17 -0.81 -17.94 -8.20
N GLN A 18 -1.34 -17.05 -7.36
CA GLN A 18 -1.82 -15.74 -7.78
C GLN A 18 -0.68 -14.83 -8.28
N LEU A 19 0.48 -14.87 -7.65
CA LEU A 19 1.66 -14.13 -8.13
C LEU A 19 2.15 -14.66 -9.49
N GLU A 20 2.13 -15.97 -9.72
CA GLU A 20 2.46 -16.55 -11.03
C GLU A 20 1.48 -16.08 -12.11
N ILE A 21 0.18 -16.05 -11.83
CA ILE A 21 -0.84 -15.52 -12.75
C ILE A 21 -0.57 -14.04 -13.05
N ALA A 22 -0.31 -13.24 -12.02
CA ALA A 22 -0.01 -11.81 -12.20
C ALA A 22 1.25 -11.60 -13.07
N ALA A 23 2.27 -12.42 -12.86
CA ALA A 23 3.50 -12.40 -13.66
C ALA A 23 3.26 -12.83 -15.12
N GLU A 24 2.47 -13.88 -15.34
CA GLU A 24 2.11 -14.38 -16.68
C GLU A 24 1.36 -13.32 -17.49
N PHE A 25 0.41 -12.62 -16.86
CA PHE A 25 -0.39 -11.60 -17.52
C PHE A 25 0.18 -10.18 -17.40
N SER A 26 1.39 -10.01 -16.85
CA SER A 26 2.01 -8.69 -16.63
C SER A 26 1.08 -7.72 -15.92
N ARG A 27 0.44 -8.15 -14.82
CA ARG A 27 -0.52 -7.33 -14.08
C ARG A 27 0.06 -6.87 -12.75
N PRO A 28 -0.14 -5.59 -12.37
CA PRO A 28 0.19 -5.13 -11.02
C PRO A 28 -0.67 -5.87 -10.00
N VAL A 29 -0.16 -6.00 -8.77
CA VAL A 29 -0.85 -6.69 -7.68
C VAL A 29 -1.07 -5.78 -6.48
N VAL A 30 -2.23 -5.93 -5.84
CA VAL A 30 -2.55 -5.32 -4.56
C VAL A 30 -2.35 -6.36 -3.47
N LEU A 31 -1.55 -6.03 -2.47
CA LEU A 31 -1.12 -6.93 -1.40
C LEU A 31 -1.70 -6.49 -0.07
N HIS A 32 -2.34 -7.41 0.66
CA HIS A 32 -2.80 -7.18 2.01
C HIS A 32 -1.96 -7.99 3.00
N GLY A 33 -1.24 -7.29 3.88
CA GLY A 33 -0.29 -7.92 4.81
C GLY A 33 -0.63 -7.67 6.29
N ALA A 34 -1.72 -8.23 6.78
CA ALA A 34 -2.15 -8.09 8.17
C ALA A 34 -1.09 -8.61 9.14
N LYS A 35 -0.24 -7.71 9.68
CA LYS A 35 0.84 -7.99 10.65
C LYS A 35 1.99 -8.88 10.13
N CYS A 36 2.07 -9.15 8.83
CA CYS A 36 3.09 -10.03 8.23
C CYS A 36 3.83 -9.39 7.04
N TRP A 37 4.01 -8.07 7.03
CA TRP A 37 4.64 -7.35 5.91
C TRP A 37 6.01 -7.89 5.52
N GLY A 38 6.84 -8.33 6.49
CA GLY A 38 8.14 -8.94 6.20
C GLY A 38 8.02 -10.22 5.38
N GLU A 39 7.04 -11.07 5.69
CA GLU A 39 6.75 -12.29 4.92
C GLU A 39 6.24 -11.96 3.53
N VAL A 40 5.36 -10.95 3.41
CA VAL A 40 4.84 -10.50 2.11
C VAL A 40 5.97 -9.99 1.23
N VAL A 41 6.81 -9.07 1.72
CA VAL A 41 7.96 -8.53 0.98
C VAL A 41 8.89 -9.68 0.51
N LYS A 42 9.21 -10.62 1.41
CA LYS A 42 10.02 -11.78 1.06
C LYS A 42 9.39 -12.66 -0.02
N ALA A 43 8.07 -12.87 0.06
CA ALA A 43 7.35 -13.72 -0.89
C ALA A 43 7.23 -13.10 -2.29
N VAL A 44 7.13 -11.76 -2.40
CA VAL A 44 7.03 -11.08 -3.70
C VAL A 44 8.38 -10.76 -4.33
N SER A 45 9.47 -10.76 -3.57
CA SER A 45 10.83 -10.45 -4.07
C SER A 45 11.24 -11.24 -5.31
N PRO A 46 10.93 -12.56 -5.46
CA PRO A 46 11.28 -13.32 -6.66
C PRO A 46 10.54 -12.88 -7.93
N TYR A 47 9.49 -12.07 -7.77
CA TYR A 47 8.65 -11.60 -8.88
C TYR A 47 9.00 -10.19 -9.37
N VAL A 48 9.99 -9.56 -8.75
CA VAL A 48 10.50 -8.26 -9.21
C VAL A 48 11.03 -8.39 -10.63
N GLY A 49 10.57 -7.50 -11.52
CA GLY A 49 10.87 -7.57 -12.97
C GLY A 49 9.97 -8.52 -13.78
N ARG A 50 9.15 -9.37 -13.11
CA ARG A 50 8.12 -10.19 -13.74
C ARG A 50 6.72 -9.59 -13.55
N ILE A 51 6.45 -9.03 -12.38
CA ILE A 51 5.24 -8.27 -12.06
C ILE A 51 5.57 -6.79 -12.16
N PRO A 52 4.79 -5.98 -12.91
CA PRO A 52 5.15 -4.60 -13.20
C PRO A 52 5.15 -3.69 -11.97
N ALA A 53 4.26 -3.89 -11.01
CA ALA A 53 4.21 -3.10 -9.79
C ALA A 53 3.49 -3.83 -8.65
N PHE A 54 3.80 -3.44 -7.40
CA PHE A 54 3.21 -3.99 -6.18
C PHE A 54 2.61 -2.85 -5.35
N LEU A 55 1.34 -2.95 -4.95
CA LEU A 55 0.72 -2.05 -3.99
C LEU A 55 0.59 -2.72 -2.63
N PHE A 56 1.27 -2.18 -1.62
CA PHE A 56 1.17 -2.60 -0.22
C PHE A 56 0.00 -1.83 0.43
N HIS A 57 -1.20 -2.43 0.34
CA HIS A 57 -2.44 -1.84 0.79
C HIS A 57 -2.51 -1.72 2.31
N GLY A 58 -2.83 -0.52 2.82
CA GLY A 58 -2.93 -0.28 4.26
C GLY A 58 -1.63 -0.52 5.03
N PHE A 59 -0.48 -0.30 4.40
CA PHE A 59 0.84 -0.55 4.99
C PHE A 59 1.06 0.23 6.28
N SER A 60 1.39 -0.48 7.36
CA SER A 60 1.59 0.13 8.67
C SER A 60 2.64 -0.61 9.49
N ARG A 61 3.21 0.05 10.49
CA ARG A 61 4.10 -0.48 11.53
C ARG A 61 5.48 -1.01 11.09
N SER A 62 5.75 -1.14 9.82
CA SER A 62 6.96 -1.80 9.28
C SER A 62 7.84 -0.84 8.48
N GLY A 63 8.03 0.40 8.97
CA GLY A 63 8.77 1.46 8.24
C GLY A 63 10.16 1.05 7.73
N GLY A 64 10.84 0.13 8.40
CA GLY A 64 12.12 -0.41 7.95
C GLY A 64 12.07 -1.17 6.61
N LEU A 65 10.87 -1.56 6.13
CA LEU A 65 10.70 -2.23 4.84
C LEU A 65 10.50 -1.25 3.67
N VAL A 66 10.32 0.03 3.94
CA VAL A 66 10.09 1.04 2.89
C VAL A 66 11.20 1.06 1.83
N PRO A 67 12.49 0.99 2.17
CA PRO A 67 13.55 0.91 1.16
C PRO A 67 13.45 -0.32 0.24
N ASP A 68 13.01 -1.46 0.77
CA ASP A 68 12.83 -2.67 -0.02
C ASP A 68 11.61 -2.55 -0.95
N ILE A 69 10.53 -1.95 -0.46
CA ILE A 69 9.33 -1.64 -1.26
C ILE A 69 9.71 -0.73 -2.43
N VAL A 70 10.47 0.33 -2.20
CA VAL A 70 10.96 1.23 -3.27
C VAL A 70 11.75 0.47 -4.33
N LYS A 71 12.70 -0.36 -3.90
CA LYS A 71 13.57 -1.14 -4.82
C LYS A 71 12.80 -2.09 -5.73
N MET A 72 11.64 -2.58 -5.30
CA MET A 72 10.83 -3.52 -6.08
C MET A 72 9.73 -2.86 -6.93
N ASN A 73 9.82 -1.56 -7.18
CA ASN A 73 8.77 -0.77 -7.84
C ASN A 73 7.42 -0.89 -7.09
N GLY A 74 7.51 -0.85 -5.76
CA GLY A 74 6.35 -0.95 -4.88
C GLY A 74 5.75 0.42 -4.56
N PHE A 75 4.45 0.42 -4.32
CA PHE A 75 3.65 1.55 -3.86
C PHE A 75 3.05 1.23 -2.49
N ILE A 76 2.71 2.26 -1.75
CA ILE A 76 2.07 2.16 -0.43
C ILE A 76 0.79 2.99 -0.47
N SER A 77 -0.34 2.40 -0.10
CA SER A 77 -1.57 3.17 0.05
C SER A 77 -1.71 3.74 1.46
N VAL A 78 -2.20 4.95 1.51
CA VAL A 78 -2.57 5.67 2.72
C VAL A 78 -4.09 5.79 2.77
N GLY A 79 -4.68 5.26 3.83
CA GLY A 79 -6.13 5.16 3.98
C GLY A 79 -6.68 5.99 5.15
N PRO A 80 -7.95 5.76 5.54
CA PRO A 80 -8.70 6.53 6.53
C PRO A 80 -8.02 6.71 7.88
N ALA A 81 -7.11 5.82 8.26
CA ALA A 81 -6.39 5.90 9.54
C ALA A 81 -5.64 7.22 9.75
N VAL A 82 -5.31 7.98 8.67
CA VAL A 82 -4.67 9.31 8.81
C VAL A 82 -5.61 10.37 9.39
N LEU A 83 -6.92 10.17 9.30
CA LEU A 83 -7.93 11.06 9.85
C LEU A 83 -8.05 10.94 11.37
N ASN A 84 -7.59 9.82 11.94
CA ASN A 84 -7.61 9.60 13.37
C ASN A 84 -6.43 10.32 14.06
N ASP A 85 -6.71 11.34 14.88
CA ASP A 85 -5.68 12.10 15.60
C ASP A 85 -4.88 11.26 16.59
N HIS A 86 -5.44 10.17 17.09
CA HIS A 86 -4.75 9.25 17.99
C HIS A 86 -3.79 8.29 17.26
N ALA A 87 -3.81 8.22 15.93
CA ALA A 87 -2.93 7.38 15.13
C ALA A 87 -1.51 7.97 14.96
N VAL A 88 -0.92 8.47 16.04
CA VAL A 88 0.35 9.24 16.04
C VAL A 88 1.48 8.49 15.33
N ASN A 89 1.66 7.21 15.63
CA ASN A 89 2.74 6.42 15.03
C ASN A 89 2.51 6.17 13.53
N TYR A 90 1.27 5.99 13.10
CA TYR A 90 0.93 5.85 11.69
C TYR A 90 1.17 7.16 10.94
N ARG A 91 0.72 8.30 11.46
CA ARG A 91 0.96 9.62 10.88
C ARG A 91 2.44 9.95 10.77
N ARG A 92 3.25 9.57 11.77
CA ARG A 92 4.72 9.69 11.70
C ARG A 92 5.31 8.86 10.57
N LEU A 93 4.83 7.63 10.39
CA LEU A 93 5.25 6.74 9.30
C LEU A 93 4.86 7.33 7.93
N VAL A 94 3.62 7.80 7.77
CA VAL A 94 3.13 8.45 6.53
C VAL A 94 3.97 9.68 6.17
N ARG A 95 4.40 10.45 7.15
CA ARG A 95 5.31 11.60 6.93
C ARG A 95 6.65 11.17 6.34
N SER A 96 7.12 9.97 6.64
CA SER A 96 8.42 9.46 6.19
C SER A 96 8.38 8.74 4.84
N PHE A 97 7.20 8.48 4.26
CA PHE A 97 7.13 7.82 2.96
C PHE A 97 7.67 8.72 1.84
N PRO A 98 8.46 8.17 0.90
CA PRO A 98 8.80 8.86 -0.34
C PRO A 98 7.53 9.22 -1.12
N SER A 99 7.43 10.46 -1.62
CA SER A 99 6.22 10.95 -2.29
C SER A 99 5.89 10.16 -3.56
N GLU A 100 6.92 9.64 -4.24
CA GLU A 100 6.83 8.88 -5.48
C GLU A 100 6.20 7.49 -5.34
N ILE A 101 5.94 6.99 -4.13
CA ILE A 101 5.33 5.66 -3.93
C ILE A 101 3.97 5.72 -3.24
N ILE A 102 3.46 6.91 -2.92
CA ILE A 102 2.20 7.06 -2.19
C ILE A 102 1.02 6.96 -3.13
N LEU A 103 0.05 6.13 -2.76
CA LEU A 103 -1.32 6.11 -3.28
C LEU A 103 -2.30 6.42 -2.15
N ILE A 104 -3.52 6.81 -2.51
CA ILE A 104 -4.59 7.08 -1.53
C ILE A 104 -5.73 6.11 -1.74
N GLU A 105 -6.32 5.65 -0.65
CA GLU A 105 -7.45 4.72 -0.65
C GLU A 105 -8.50 5.13 0.39
N SER A 106 -9.76 4.82 0.13
CA SER A 106 -10.86 5.00 1.09
C SER A 106 -11.13 3.75 1.94
N ASP A 107 -10.65 2.59 1.50
CA ASP A 107 -10.98 1.29 2.06
C ASP A 107 -12.49 1.05 2.18
N ALA A 108 -13.25 1.65 1.24
CA ALA A 108 -14.71 1.56 1.22
C ALA A 108 -15.16 0.18 0.76
N THR A 109 -16.16 -0.34 1.45
CA THR A 109 -16.85 -1.60 1.13
C THR A 109 -18.30 -1.31 0.75
N ALA A 110 -19.03 -2.30 0.23
CA ALA A 110 -20.46 -2.16 -0.06
C ALA A 110 -21.28 -1.76 1.18
N ASP A 111 -20.83 -2.21 2.37
CA ASP A 111 -21.56 -2.00 3.62
C ASP A 111 -21.30 -0.60 4.23
N ASN A 112 -20.18 0.06 3.89
CA ASN A 112 -19.80 1.34 4.47
C ASN A 112 -19.56 2.46 3.45
N ALA A 113 -19.88 2.25 2.18
CA ALA A 113 -19.57 3.19 1.10
C ALA A 113 -20.11 4.60 1.32
N SER A 114 -21.28 4.74 1.96
CA SER A 114 -21.89 6.04 2.28
C SER A 114 -21.24 6.77 3.46
N GLU A 115 -20.50 6.05 4.31
CA GLU A 115 -19.85 6.58 5.51
C GLU A 115 -18.33 6.69 5.35
N ALA A 116 -17.78 6.05 4.30
CA ALA A 116 -16.35 6.08 4.04
C ALA A 116 -15.89 7.50 3.68
N PRO A 117 -14.75 7.97 4.22
CA PRO A 117 -14.21 9.27 3.85
C PRO A 117 -13.84 9.31 2.37
N SER A 118 -13.94 10.48 1.76
CA SER A 118 -13.57 10.67 0.37
C SER A 118 -12.05 10.56 0.17
N ILE A 119 -11.65 10.16 -1.02
CA ILE A 119 -10.23 10.14 -1.43
C ILE A 119 -9.61 11.54 -1.27
N GLU A 120 -10.36 12.60 -1.60
CA GLU A 120 -9.86 13.96 -1.46
C GLU A 120 -9.62 14.35 0.00
N GLU A 121 -10.52 13.99 0.92
CA GLU A 121 -10.34 14.25 2.36
C GLU A 121 -9.09 13.57 2.91
N ILE A 122 -8.88 12.30 2.58
CA ILE A 122 -7.70 11.54 2.99
C ILE A 122 -6.43 12.16 2.38
N ALA A 123 -6.45 12.54 1.09
CA ALA A 123 -5.33 13.16 0.41
C ALA A 123 -4.97 14.52 1.03
N ARG A 124 -5.96 15.37 1.33
CA ARG A 124 -5.74 16.66 2.01
C ARG A 124 -5.10 16.48 3.38
N LYS A 125 -5.62 15.53 4.17
CA LYS A 125 -5.05 15.24 5.49
C LYS A 125 -3.64 14.66 5.39
N THR A 126 -3.39 13.85 4.39
CA THR A 126 -2.04 13.31 4.14
C THR A 126 -1.05 14.41 3.79
N ALA A 127 -1.41 15.34 2.87
CA ALA A 127 -0.59 16.50 2.53
C ALA A 127 -0.29 17.37 3.76
N GLU A 128 -1.33 17.67 4.57
CA GLU A 128 -1.18 18.43 5.84
C GLU A 128 -0.17 17.75 6.80
N ILE A 129 -0.32 16.44 7.03
CA ILE A 129 0.59 15.66 7.90
C ILE A 129 2.02 15.73 7.39
N ARG A 130 2.22 15.73 6.08
CA ARG A 130 3.52 15.76 5.42
C ARG A 130 4.12 17.16 5.33
N GLY A 131 3.30 18.20 5.53
CA GLY A 131 3.70 19.60 5.33
C GLY A 131 3.90 19.95 3.85
N GLU A 132 3.18 19.29 2.96
CA GLU A 132 3.23 19.49 1.51
C GLU A 132 2.06 20.35 1.03
N ASP A 133 2.28 21.16 -0.01
CA ASP A 133 1.20 21.83 -0.71
C ASP A 133 0.25 20.82 -1.34
N PHE A 134 -1.07 20.99 -1.13
CA PHE A 134 -2.05 20.00 -1.58
C PHE A 134 -2.08 19.81 -3.10
N ALA A 135 -1.93 20.89 -3.89
CA ALA A 135 -1.97 20.77 -5.35
C ALA A 135 -0.76 19.97 -5.86
N SER A 136 0.42 20.23 -5.31
CA SER A 136 1.64 19.49 -5.61
C SER A 136 1.56 18.04 -5.18
N PHE A 137 1.05 17.77 -3.97
CA PHE A 137 0.85 16.42 -3.48
C PHE A 137 -0.16 15.65 -4.34
N LYS A 138 -1.28 16.30 -4.70
CA LYS A 138 -2.29 15.70 -5.58
C LYS A 138 -1.71 15.31 -6.93
N ALA A 139 -0.94 16.20 -7.56
CA ALA A 139 -0.27 15.89 -8.83
C ALA A 139 0.65 14.68 -8.71
N SER A 140 1.37 14.54 -7.58
CA SER A 140 2.26 13.40 -7.32
C SER A 140 1.48 12.09 -7.19
N ILE A 141 0.37 12.06 -6.42
CA ILE A 141 -0.43 10.84 -6.25
C ILE A 141 -1.16 10.46 -7.55
N ASP A 142 -1.60 11.41 -8.37
CA ASP A 142 -2.21 11.15 -9.68
C ASP A 142 -1.17 10.51 -10.64
N ALA A 143 0.06 11.02 -10.65
CA ALA A 143 1.16 10.43 -11.40
C ALA A 143 1.52 9.02 -10.91
N ASN A 144 1.54 8.81 -9.59
CA ASN A 144 1.78 7.49 -8.98
C ASN A 144 0.68 6.50 -9.37
N ALA A 145 -0.60 6.91 -9.33
CA ALA A 145 -1.72 6.07 -9.75
C ALA A 145 -1.59 5.68 -11.24
N THR A 146 -1.25 6.63 -12.09
CA THR A 146 -0.98 6.37 -13.50
C THR A 146 0.14 5.34 -13.67
N ARG A 147 1.25 5.48 -12.96
CA ARG A 147 2.35 4.52 -12.99
C ARG A 147 1.94 3.14 -12.49
N PHE A 148 1.12 3.06 -11.44
CA PHE A 148 0.70 1.76 -10.90
C PHE A 148 -0.26 1.04 -11.84
N TYR A 149 -1.28 1.72 -12.36
CA TYR A 149 -2.35 1.07 -13.14
C TYR A 149 -2.02 0.88 -14.63
N PHE A 150 -1.15 1.72 -15.20
CA PHE A 150 -0.89 1.77 -16.64
C PHE A 150 0.57 1.49 -17.01
N THR A 151 1.39 0.99 -16.08
CA THR A 151 2.68 0.38 -16.43
C THR A 151 2.40 -0.97 -17.11
N ALA A 152 2.28 -0.93 -18.43
CA ALA A 152 2.26 -2.13 -19.26
C ALA A 152 3.65 -2.32 -19.88
#